data_a4c09cdf485f1b0598f4059dec48be5c
#
_entry.id   a4c09cdf485f1b0598f4059dec48be5c
#
_cell.length_a   1.000
_cell.length_b   1.000
_cell.length_c   1.000
_cell.angle_alpha   90.00
_cell.angle_beta   90.00
_cell.angle_gamma   90.00
#
_symmetry.space_group_name_H-M   'P 1'
#
loop_
_entity.id
_entity.type
_entity.pdbx_description
1 polymer ?
#
loop_
_entity_poly.entity_id
_entity_poly.type
_entity_poly.pdbx_seq_one_letter_code
_entity_poly.pdbx_strand_id
1 'polypeptide(L)'
;TLDEEVKDHEPLIALNGGEDGLDYYRIIAHKAGKHLKNGGNLVLEIGSDQADEVKRLLAITGEYERILTVKDLAGMDRVIIAEKK
;
A
#
# COMPACT_ATOMS: atom_id res chain seq x y z
N THR A 1 2.88 9.95 -12.24
CA THR A 1 1.85 9.43 -11.37
C THR A 1 2.42 8.97 -10.06
N LEU A 2 1.56 8.74 -9.12
CA LEU A 2 1.97 8.24 -7.84
C LEU A 2 2.72 6.92 -7.95
N ASP A 3 2.24 6.04 -8.81
CA ASP A 3 2.87 4.75 -8.98
C ASP A 3 4.30 4.88 -9.46
N GLU A 4 4.53 5.81 -10.34
CA GLU A 4 5.85 6.01 -10.86
C GLU A 4 6.81 6.47 -9.80
N GLU A 5 6.35 7.35 -8.94
CA GLU A 5 7.21 7.84 -7.89
C GLU A 5 7.64 6.73 -6.95
N VAL A 6 6.73 5.87 -6.59
CA VAL A 6 7.05 4.80 -5.67
C VAL A 6 7.97 3.78 -6.32
N LYS A 7 7.63 3.34 -7.51
CA LYS A 7 8.39 2.28 -8.13
C LYS A 7 9.77 2.73 -8.61
N ASP A 8 9.91 3.99 -8.95
CA ASP A 8 11.16 4.49 -9.47
C ASP A 8 12.24 4.54 -8.41
N HIS A 9 11.85 4.73 -7.19
CA HIS A 9 12.82 5.02 -6.16
C HIS A 9 13.20 3.83 -5.31
N GLU A 10 12.49 2.73 -5.44
CA GLU A 10 12.66 1.66 -4.47
C GLU A 10 12.68 0.29 -5.11
N PRO A 11 13.63 0.03 -6.01
CA PRO A 11 13.70 -1.31 -6.62
C PRO A 11 13.97 -2.40 -5.60
N LEU A 12 14.68 -2.08 -4.53
CA LEU A 12 14.96 -3.09 -3.52
C LEU A 12 13.72 -3.55 -2.80
N ILE A 13 12.75 -2.68 -2.66
CA ILE A 13 11.51 -3.03 -1.99
C ILE A 13 10.78 -4.11 -2.76
N ALA A 14 10.82 -4.02 -4.07
CA ALA A 14 10.14 -4.99 -4.91
C ALA A 14 10.78 -6.37 -4.82
N LEU A 15 12.03 -6.44 -4.38
CA LEU A 15 12.76 -7.69 -4.35
C LEU A 15 12.64 -8.43 -3.05
N ASN A 16 12.28 -7.74 -1.99
CA ASN A 16 12.35 -8.35 -0.67
C ASN A 16 11.09 -8.04 0.13
N GLY A 17 10.19 -8.99 0.15
CA GLY A 17 8.96 -8.87 0.90
C GLY A 17 9.09 -9.17 2.39
N GLY A 18 10.28 -9.61 2.83
CA GLY A 18 10.46 -10.00 4.20
C GLY A 18 9.94 -11.40 4.46
N GLU A 19 10.05 -11.84 5.70
CA GLU A 19 9.64 -13.19 6.06
C GLU A 19 8.14 -13.40 5.93
N ASP A 20 7.38 -12.38 6.24
CA ASP A 20 5.93 -12.47 6.16
C ASP A 20 5.36 -11.85 4.89
N GLY A 21 6.24 -11.42 3.99
CA GLY A 21 5.80 -10.82 2.74
C GLY A 21 5.30 -9.40 2.88
N LEU A 22 5.47 -8.78 4.05
CA LEU A 22 4.89 -7.48 4.31
C LEU A 22 5.87 -6.33 4.38
N ASP A 23 7.17 -6.61 4.39
CA ASP A 23 8.16 -5.53 4.49
C ASP A 23 8.03 -4.52 3.36
N TYR A 24 7.74 -5.00 2.17
CA TYR A 24 7.49 -4.14 1.03
C TYR A 24 6.40 -3.11 1.35
N TYR A 25 5.31 -3.58 1.92
CA TYR A 25 4.19 -2.69 2.22
C TYR A 25 4.49 -1.76 3.38
N ARG A 26 5.27 -2.24 4.36
CA ARG A 26 5.67 -1.39 5.46
C ARG A 26 6.46 -0.18 4.98
N ILE A 27 7.41 -0.43 4.10
CA ILE A 27 8.26 0.63 3.57
C ILE A 27 7.45 1.57 2.70
N ILE A 28 6.60 1.04 1.83
CA ILE A 28 5.80 1.86 0.95
C ILE A 28 4.81 2.71 1.74
N ALA A 29 4.16 2.13 2.73
CA ALA A 29 3.20 2.88 3.54
C ALA A 29 3.87 4.10 4.18
N HIS A 30 5.08 3.91 4.66
CA HIS A 30 5.81 4.99 5.30
C HIS A 30 6.29 6.03 4.30
N LYS A 31 6.87 5.58 3.19
CA LYS A 31 7.43 6.49 2.21
C LYS A 31 6.36 7.26 1.45
N ALA A 32 5.31 6.58 1.05
CA ALA A 32 4.25 7.24 0.29
C ALA A 32 3.58 8.33 1.11
N GLY A 33 3.45 8.12 2.40
CA GLY A 33 2.87 9.13 3.27
C GLY A 33 3.63 10.44 3.27
N LYS A 34 4.94 10.37 3.00
CA LYS A 34 5.77 11.57 2.96
C LYS A 34 5.69 12.30 1.63
N HIS A 35 5.28 11.60 0.58
CA HIS A 35 5.29 12.17 -0.77
C HIS A 35 3.92 12.56 -1.27
N LEU A 36 2.86 12.01 -0.67
CA LEU A 36 1.52 12.31 -1.11
C LEU A 36 1.04 13.63 -0.51
N LYS A 37 0.32 14.39 -1.32
CA LYS A 37 -0.38 15.55 -0.82
C LYS A 37 -1.61 15.10 -0.04
N ASN A 38 -2.09 15.96 0.82
CA ASN A 38 -3.33 15.71 1.53
C ASN A 38 -4.44 15.45 0.51
N GLY A 39 -5.20 14.38 0.73
CA GLY A 39 -6.24 13.99 -0.20
C GLY A 39 -5.78 13.13 -1.35
N GLY A 40 -4.47 12.94 -1.51
CA GLY A 40 -3.95 12.04 -2.55
C GLY A 40 -4.19 10.59 -2.18
N ASN A 41 -4.13 9.71 -3.16
CA ASN A 41 -4.41 8.30 -2.97
C ASN A 41 -3.20 7.43 -3.19
N LEU A 42 -3.05 6.44 -2.34
CA LEU A 42 -2.08 5.38 -2.53
C LEU A 42 -2.84 4.15 -3.00
N VAL A 43 -2.40 3.53 -4.07
CA VAL A 43 -3.02 2.34 -4.62
C VAL A 43 -1.99 1.22 -4.64
N LEU A 44 -2.31 0.11 -3.98
CA LEU A 44 -1.40 -1.02 -3.85
C LEU A 44 -2.06 -2.29 -4.33
N GLU A 45 -1.35 -3.06 -5.14
CA GLU A 45 -1.78 -4.42 -5.45
C GLU A 45 -1.29 -5.34 -4.33
N ILE A 46 -2.13 -6.29 -3.95
CA ILE A 46 -1.84 -7.18 -2.84
C ILE A 46 -2.14 -8.62 -3.23
N GLY A 47 -1.59 -9.56 -2.46
CA GLY A 47 -2.04 -10.93 -2.50
C GLY A 47 -3.39 -11.02 -1.82
N SER A 48 -4.20 -11.98 -2.25
CA SER A 48 -5.57 -12.07 -1.76
C SER A 48 -5.66 -12.34 -0.27
N ASP A 49 -4.59 -12.84 0.33
CA ASP A 49 -4.57 -13.16 1.76
C ASP A 49 -3.88 -12.08 2.58
N GLN A 50 -3.55 -10.93 1.99
CA GLN A 50 -2.80 -9.88 2.66
C GLN A 50 -3.62 -8.66 3.02
N ALA A 51 -4.88 -8.61 2.63
CA ALA A 51 -5.66 -7.37 2.74
C ALA A 51 -5.72 -6.82 4.16
N ASP A 52 -6.07 -7.68 5.13
CA ASP A 52 -6.24 -7.21 6.49
C ASP A 52 -4.95 -6.66 7.07
N GLU A 53 -3.86 -7.33 6.80
CA GLU A 53 -2.58 -6.92 7.35
C GLU A 53 -2.04 -5.68 6.70
N VAL A 54 -2.21 -5.54 5.38
CA VAL A 54 -1.78 -4.33 4.69
C VAL A 54 -2.62 -3.14 5.16
N LYS A 55 -3.92 -3.33 5.33
CA LYS A 55 -4.77 -2.26 5.85
C LYS A 55 -4.32 -1.84 7.25
N ARG A 56 -3.94 -2.80 8.08
CA ARG A 56 -3.46 -2.49 9.42
C ARG A 56 -2.15 -1.71 9.37
N LEU A 57 -1.24 -2.10 8.48
CA LEU A 57 0.02 -1.37 8.33
C LEU A 57 -0.22 0.08 7.95
N LEU A 58 -1.16 0.31 7.03
CA LEU A 58 -1.49 1.67 6.64
C LEU A 58 -2.13 2.44 7.78
N ALA A 59 -3.02 1.79 8.51
CA ALA A 59 -3.71 2.45 9.62
C ALA A 59 -2.75 2.86 10.73
N ILE A 60 -1.77 2.02 11.01
CA ILE A 60 -0.80 2.27 12.08
C ILE A 60 0.02 3.51 11.81
N THR A 61 0.29 3.83 10.54
CA THR A 61 1.10 5.02 10.24
C THR A 61 0.40 6.31 10.67
N GLY A 62 -0.92 6.31 10.79
CA GLY A 62 -1.67 7.51 11.07
C GLY A 62 -1.74 8.49 9.91
N GLU A 63 -1.22 8.12 8.75
CA GLU A 63 -1.11 9.00 7.60
C GLU A 63 -2.29 8.90 6.65
N TYR A 64 -3.11 7.88 6.79
CA TYR A 64 -4.15 7.56 5.81
C TYR A 64 -5.52 7.50 6.44
N GLU A 65 -6.52 7.80 5.63
CA GLU A 65 -7.92 7.59 6.00
C GLU A 65 -8.60 6.92 4.81
N ARG A 66 -9.81 6.41 5.02
CA ARG A 66 -10.58 5.75 3.96
C ARG A 66 -9.78 4.67 3.27
N ILE A 67 -9.30 3.73 4.06
CA ILE A 67 -8.54 2.61 3.55
C ILE A 67 -9.53 1.56 3.06
N LEU A 68 -9.55 1.34 1.75
CA LEU A 68 -10.55 0.47 1.12
C LEU A 68 -9.88 -0.69 0.41
N THR A 69 -10.60 -1.81 0.35
CA THR A 69 -10.18 -2.97 -0.40
C THR A 69 -11.05 -3.13 -1.62
N VAL A 70 -10.42 -3.38 -2.78
CA VAL A 70 -11.13 -3.62 -4.02
C VAL A 70 -10.88 -5.06 -4.44
N LYS A 71 -11.94 -5.76 -4.79
CA LYS A 71 -11.87 -7.16 -5.19
C LYS A 71 -11.79 -7.26 -6.71
N ASP A 72 -11.17 -8.36 -7.17
CA ASP A 72 -11.16 -8.65 -8.59
C ASP A 72 -12.47 -9.33 -9.00
N LEU A 73 -12.56 -9.71 -10.26
CA LEU A 73 -13.79 -10.32 -10.78
C LEU A 73 -14.09 -11.67 -10.17
N ALA A 74 -13.08 -12.31 -9.62
CA ALA A 74 -13.26 -13.59 -8.92
C ALA A 74 -13.68 -13.42 -7.47
N GLY A 75 -13.79 -12.17 -7.01
CA GLY A 75 -14.18 -11.92 -5.62
C GLY A 75 -13.03 -11.94 -4.64
N MET A 76 -11.80 -11.96 -5.14
CA MET A 76 -10.61 -11.98 -4.27
C MET A 76 -10.09 -10.58 -4.05
N ASP A 77 -9.65 -10.30 -2.83
CA ASP A 77 -9.02 -9.01 -2.54
C ASP A 77 -7.79 -8.83 -3.40
N ARG A 78 -7.69 -7.70 -4.06
CA ARG A 78 -6.63 -7.51 -5.03
C ARG A 78 -5.94 -6.16 -4.92
N VAL A 79 -6.65 -5.14 -4.49
CA VAL A 79 -6.13 -3.78 -4.46
C VAL A 79 -6.55 -3.11 -3.17
N ILE A 80 -5.63 -2.34 -2.58
CA ILE A 80 -5.93 -1.46 -1.46
C ILE A 80 -5.79 -0.02 -1.94
N ILE A 81 -6.75 0.80 -1.60
CA ILE A 81 -6.71 2.24 -1.88
C ILE A 81 -6.79 2.97 -0.56
N ALA A 82 -5.83 3.86 -0.32
CA ALA A 82 -5.79 4.63 0.92
C ALA A 82 -5.64 6.10 0.59
N GLU A 83 -6.41 6.94 1.25
CA GLU A 83 -6.36 8.37 1.03
C GLU A 83 -5.46 9.02 2.07
N LYS A 84 -4.53 9.87 1.63
CA LYS A 84 -3.65 10.62 2.53
C LYS A 84 -4.45 11.67 3.27
N LYS A 85 -4.31 11.71 4.57
CA LYS A 85 -4.96 12.73 5.41
C LYS A 85 -4.49 14.13 5.10
#